data_56b302ace4b773a1c0df08b573437f39
#
_entry.id   56b302ace4b773a1c0df08b573437f39
#
_cell.length_a   1.000
_cell.length_b   1.000
_cell.length_c   1.000
_cell.angle_alpha   90.00
_cell.angle_beta   90.00
_cell.angle_gamma   90.00
#
_symmetry.space_group_name_H-M   'P 1'
#
loop_
_entity.id
_entity.type
_entity.pdbx_description
1 polymer ?
#
loop_
_entity_poly.entity_id
_entity_poly.type
_entity_poly.pdbx_seq_one_letter_code
_entity_poly.pdbx_strand_id
1 'polypeptide(L)'
;MYEETWTTNPLGGECPHHCSYCYVRNVIKINKTLAQKYSGEQRLIESVLDGNTGEGKKIFVCSMNDLFAGEMTVGRISDIQKIMLACRKYPGNTYIFQTKNPRNLLKIIDDLKFPNTTHIGTTIETNREYLIAEHSEAPPVSDRAEAMSLIRKWIPVETFVTIEPIMDFDLDDFVSLIRHANPHYVNIGADSGNNNLPEPTGSDVIDLILELQSFTHVILKPNIRRLFQ
;
A
#
# COMPACT_ATOMS: atom_id res chain seq x y z
N MET A 1 7.04 3.03 -8.46
CA MET A 1 6.19 1.91 -8.92
C MET A 1 7.09 0.67 -8.98
N TYR A 2 6.59 -0.49 -8.71
CA TYR A 2 7.37 -1.74 -8.78
C TYR A 2 7.73 -2.02 -10.24
N GLU A 3 8.98 -2.39 -10.52
CA GLU A 3 9.42 -2.75 -11.88
C GLU A 3 8.53 -3.87 -12.44
N GLU A 4 8.18 -3.78 -13.72
CA GLU A 4 7.32 -4.74 -14.44
C GLU A 4 5.91 -4.99 -13.84
N THR A 5 5.37 -4.02 -13.09
CA THR A 5 4.05 -4.16 -12.48
C THR A 5 2.98 -3.45 -13.30
N TRP A 6 1.95 -4.18 -13.70
CA TRP A 6 0.74 -3.65 -14.31
C TRP A 6 -0.19 -3.09 -13.23
N THR A 7 -1.13 -2.23 -13.61
CA THR A 7 -2.10 -1.69 -12.66
C THR A 7 -3.52 -1.91 -13.16
N THR A 8 -4.44 -2.21 -12.23
CA THR A 8 -5.87 -2.14 -12.47
C THR A 8 -6.52 -1.28 -11.39
N ASN A 9 -7.38 -0.36 -11.80
CA ASN A 9 -7.97 0.64 -10.92
C ASN A 9 -9.50 0.62 -11.01
N PRO A 10 -10.17 -0.44 -10.49
CA PRO A 10 -11.62 -0.58 -10.52
C PRO A 10 -12.35 0.31 -9.50
N LEU A 11 -11.63 1.06 -8.68
CA LEU A 11 -12.18 1.96 -7.68
C LEU A 11 -11.98 3.40 -8.09
N GLY A 12 -13.06 4.17 -8.18
CA GLY A 12 -13.07 5.62 -8.32
C GLY A 12 -13.42 6.33 -7.02
N GLY A 13 -13.49 7.65 -7.07
CA GLY A 13 -13.73 8.51 -5.89
C GLY A 13 -12.44 8.86 -5.14
N GLU A 14 -12.54 9.74 -4.18
CA GLU A 14 -11.42 10.18 -3.34
C GLU A 14 -11.00 9.09 -2.36
N CYS A 15 -9.69 8.99 -2.11
CA CYS A 15 -9.16 8.14 -1.06
C CYS A 15 -9.33 8.84 0.30
N PRO A 16 -10.01 8.23 1.29
CA PRO A 16 -10.27 8.86 2.59
C PRO A 16 -9.02 9.13 3.45
N HIS A 17 -7.85 8.61 3.05
CA HIS A 17 -6.60 8.86 3.78
C HIS A 17 -6.02 10.25 3.55
N HIS A 18 -6.43 10.96 2.53
CA HIS A 18 -6.05 12.35 2.21
C HIS A 18 -4.55 12.67 2.32
N CYS A 19 -3.67 11.69 2.08
CA CYS A 19 -2.23 11.87 2.23
C CYS A 19 -1.71 13.06 1.40
N SER A 20 -0.97 14.00 2.05
CA SER A 20 -0.45 15.19 1.39
C SER A 20 0.57 14.86 0.29
N TYR A 21 1.33 13.78 0.45
CA TYR A 21 2.35 13.27 -0.47
C TYR A 21 1.81 12.30 -1.54
N CYS A 22 0.49 12.09 -1.62
CA CYS A 22 -0.07 11.14 -2.57
C CYS A 22 0.16 11.59 -4.02
N TYR A 23 0.85 10.75 -4.81
CA TYR A 23 1.14 11.03 -6.22
C TYR A 23 -0.12 11.25 -7.06
N VAL A 24 -1.24 10.65 -6.68
CA VAL A 24 -2.53 10.80 -7.38
C VAL A 24 -2.95 12.26 -7.43
N ARG A 25 -2.68 13.05 -6.37
CA ARG A 25 -2.97 14.49 -6.33
C ARG A 25 -2.28 15.26 -7.46
N ASN A 26 -1.09 14.85 -7.86
CA ASN A 26 -0.35 15.48 -8.96
C ASN A 26 -0.89 15.01 -10.32
N VAL A 27 -1.22 13.74 -10.45
CA VAL A 27 -1.77 13.18 -11.69
C VAL A 27 -3.14 13.78 -12.03
N ILE A 28 -4.04 13.92 -11.05
CA ILE A 28 -5.38 14.50 -11.29
C ILE A 28 -5.34 15.99 -11.63
N LYS A 29 -4.32 16.75 -11.19
CA LYS A 29 -4.15 18.17 -11.57
C LYS A 29 -3.96 18.37 -13.07
N ILE A 30 -3.32 17.43 -13.75
CA ILE A 30 -2.95 17.53 -15.17
C ILE A 30 -3.85 16.69 -16.09
N ASN A 31 -4.71 15.84 -15.52
CA ASN A 31 -5.58 14.96 -16.29
C ASN A 31 -7.04 15.06 -15.82
N LYS A 32 -7.85 15.78 -16.61
CA LYS A 32 -9.27 16.04 -16.29
C LYS A 32 -10.12 14.76 -16.17
N THR A 33 -9.86 13.74 -16.98
CA THR A 33 -10.57 12.45 -16.93
C THR A 33 -10.29 11.73 -15.61
N LEU A 34 -9.03 11.73 -15.18
CA LEU A 34 -8.66 11.14 -13.88
C LEU A 34 -9.18 12.00 -12.73
N ALA A 35 -9.19 13.33 -12.84
CA ALA A 35 -9.79 14.18 -11.83
C ALA A 35 -11.28 13.86 -11.62
N GLN A 36 -12.04 13.66 -12.70
CA GLN A 36 -13.43 13.24 -12.62
C GLN A 36 -13.60 11.83 -12.04
N LYS A 37 -12.72 10.89 -12.44
CA LYS A 37 -12.74 9.51 -11.93
C LYS A 37 -12.52 9.44 -10.41
N TYR A 38 -11.58 10.25 -9.90
CA TYR A 38 -11.14 10.22 -8.50
C TYR A 38 -11.69 11.38 -7.66
N SER A 39 -12.88 11.89 -8.01
CA SER A 39 -13.64 12.86 -7.23
C SER A 39 -14.87 12.22 -6.57
N GLY A 40 -15.33 12.81 -5.45
CA GLY A 40 -16.51 12.39 -4.71
C GLY A 40 -16.31 11.05 -3.98
N GLU A 41 -17.41 10.42 -3.59
CA GLU A 41 -17.39 9.17 -2.82
C GLU A 41 -16.74 8.02 -3.57
N GLN A 42 -16.10 7.11 -2.82
CA GLN A 42 -15.54 5.89 -3.38
C GLN A 42 -16.64 5.02 -3.99
N ARG A 43 -16.41 4.54 -5.20
CA ARG A 43 -17.38 3.73 -5.97
C ARG A 43 -16.69 2.73 -6.87
N LEU A 44 -17.33 1.59 -7.08
CA LEU A 44 -16.88 0.60 -8.04
C LEU A 44 -17.08 1.12 -9.48
N ILE A 45 -16.10 0.84 -10.34
CA ILE A 45 -16.17 1.09 -11.78
C ILE A 45 -16.25 -0.27 -12.47
N GLU A 46 -17.48 -0.77 -12.65
CA GLU A 46 -17.73 -2.14 -13.11
C GLU A 46 -17.09 -2.43 -14.48
N SER A 47 -17.06 -1.45 -15.40
CA SER A 47 -16.43 -1.62 -16.71
C SER A 47 -14.94 -1.98 -16.65
N VAL A 48 -14.24 -1.69 -15.54
CA VAL A 48 -12.86 -2.09 -15.35
C VAL A 48 -12.74 -3.57 -14.99
N LEU A 49 -13.77 -4.17 -14.37
CA LEU A 49 -13.78 -5.58 -13.97
C LEU A 49 -13.89 -6.54 -15.16
N ASP A 50 -14.42 -6.05 -16.29
CA ASP A 50 -14.58 -6.84 -17.53
C ASP A 50 -13.34 -6.81 -18.40
N GLY A 51 -12.33 -6.03 -18.01
CA GLY A 51 -11.08 -5.91 -18.73
C GLY A 51 -10.29 -7.22 -18.75
N ASN A 52 -9.77 -7.59 -19.93
CA ASN A 52 -8.85 -8.72 -20.05
C ASN A 52 -7.45 -8.31 -19.57
N THR A 53 -7.03 -8.85 -18.42
CA THR A 53 -5.70 -8.58 -17.88
C THR A 53 -4.62 -9.49 -18.48
N GLY A 54 -5.00 -10.58 -19.16
CA GLY A 54 -4.07 -11.64 -19.57
C GLY A 54 -3.51 -12.42 -18.37
N GLU A 55 -2.54 -13.30 -18.63
CA GLU A 55 -1.92 -14.17 -17.63
C GLU A 55 -0.42 -13.88 -17.48
N GLY A 56 0.19 -14.39 -16.41
CA GLY A 56 1.62 -14.30 -16.14
C GLY A 56 2.11 -12.90 -15.72
N LYS A 57 1.23 -12.06 -15.22
CA LYS A 57 1.53 -10.68 -14.83
C LYS A 57 1.54 -10.48 -13.34
N LYS A 58 2.32 -9.49 -12.88
CA LYS A 58 2.21 -8.90 -11.55
C LYS A 58 1.30 -7.67 -11.66
N ILE A 59 0.17 -7.67 -10.94
CA ILE A 59 -0.87 -6.64 -11.07
C ILE A 59 -1.09 -5.97 -9.73
N PHE A 60 -0.86 -4.65 -9.67
CA PHE A 60 -1.22 -3.83 -8.51
C PHE A 60 -2.69 -3.40 -8.64
N VAL A 61 -3.51 -3.85 -7.70
CA VAL A 61 -4.94 -3.56 -7.66
C VAL A 61 -5.18 -2.27 -6.88
N CYS A 62 -5.92 -1.33 -7.45
CA CYS A 62 -6.22 -0.02 -6.87
C CYS A 62 -4.97 0.82 -6.52
N SER A 63 -3.97 0.87 -7.43
CA SER A 63 -2.76 1.69 -7.22
C SER A 63 -3.04 3.18 -7.02
N MET A 64 -4.16 3.70 -7.50
CA MET A 64 -4.57 5.11 -7.40
C MET A 64 -5.62 5.38 -6.32
N ASN A 65 -5.98 4.36 -5.53
CA ASN A 65 -6.94 4.48 -4.42
C ASN A 65 -6.63 3.38 -3.40
N ASP A 66 -7.24 3.45 -2.22
CA ASP A 66 -7.10 2.39 -1.22
C ASP A 66 -8.40 1.60 -1.10
N LEU A 67 -8.32 0.30 -1.40
CA LEU A 67 -9.46 -0.60 -1.44
C LEU A 67 -10.10 -0.80 -0.07
N PHE A 68 -9.33 -0.71 1.00
CA PHE A 68 -9.75 -0.95 2.38
C PHE A 68 -9.85 0.33 3.22
N ALA A 69 -9.73 1.51 2.58
CA ALA A 69 -9.96 2.77 3.25
C ALA A 69 -11.46 3.02 3.51
N GLY A 70 -11.76 3.83 4.51
CA GLY A 70 -13.13 4.20 4.87
C GLY A 70 -13.91 3.10 5.60
N GLU A 71 -15.22 3.27 5.69
CA GLU A 71 -16.09 2.33 6.39
C GLU A 71 -16.40 1.08 5.54
N MET A 72 -16.36 -0.09 6.17
CA MET A 72 -16.70 -1.38 5.53
C MET A 72 -18.21 -1.65 5.62
N THR A 73 -18.98 -0.91 4.87
CA THR A 73 -20.42 -1.16 4.70
C THR A 73 -20.69 -2.43 3.89
N VAL A 74 -21.89 -2.99 3.96
CA VAL A 74 -22.30 -4.16 3.16
C VAL A 74 -22.08 -3.93 1.66
N GLY A 75 -22.41 -2.73 1.17
CA GLY A 75 -22.18 -2.35 -0.23
C GLY A 75 -20.68 -2.35 -0.58
N ARG A 76 -19.84 -1.79 0.29
CA ARG A 76 -18.40 -1.76 0.12
C ARG A 76 -17.78 -3.17 0.10
N ILE A 77 -18.21 -4.03 1.01
CA ILE A 77 -17.77 -5.43 1.05
C ILE A 77 -18.13 -6.14 -0.25
N SER A 78 -19.38 -5.96 -0.74
CA SER A 78 -19.82 -6.51 -2.02
C SER A 78 -18.94 -6.03 -3.20
N ASP A 79 -18.57 -4.76 -3.24
CA ASP A 79 -17.69 -4.22 -4.29
C ASP A 79 -16.29 -4.85 -4.23
N ILE A 80 -15.74 -5.02 -3.03
CA ILE A 80 -14.45 -5.70 -2.83
C ILE A 80 -14.54 -7.15 -3.32
N GLN A 81 -15.61 -7.87 -2.99
CA GLN A 81 -15.83 -9.25 -3.46
C GLN A 81 -15.89 -9.33 -4.99
N LYS A 82 -16.55 -8.38 -5.67
CA LYS A 82 -16.56 -8.30 -7.16
C LYS A 82 -15.15 -8.11 -7.72
N ILE A 83 -14.33 -7.24 -7.10
CA ILE A 83 -12.93 -7.03 -7.49
C ILE A 83 -12.13 -8.32 -7.33
N MET A 84 -12.25 -9.00 -6.17
CA MET A 84 -11.57 -10.29 -5.94
C MET A 84 -12.00 -11.34 -6.97
N LEU A 85 -13.29 -11.41 -7.28
CA LEU A 85 -13.80 -12.32 -8.29
C LEU A 85 -13.22 -12.03 -9.69
N ALA A 86 -13.12 -10.75 -10.08
CA ALA A 86 -12.51 -10.35 -11.35
C ALA A 86 -11.02 -10.75 -11.42
N CYS A 87 -10.27 -10.56 -10.34
CA CYS A 87 -8.87 -11.01 -10.25
C CYS A 87 -8.75 -12.53 -10.40
N ARG A 88 -9.65 -13.30 -9.81
CA ARG A 88 -9.65 -14.77 -9.87
C ARG A 88 -9.97 -15.34 -11.27
N LYS A 89 -10.48 -14.55 -12.20
CA LYS A 89 -10.67 -14.96 -13.61
C LYS A 89 -9.32 -15.26 -14.30
N TYR A 90 -8.22 -14.74 -13.81
CA TYR A 90 -6.88 -14.88 -14.36
C TYR A 90 -5.91 -15.41 -13.31
N PRO A 91 -5.98 -16.71 -12.97
CA PRO A 91 -5.29 -17.30 -11.81
C PRO A 91 -3.77 -17.41 -11.97
N GLY A 92 -3.24 -17.25 -13.17
CA GLY A 92 -1.79 -17.23 -13.44
C GLY A 92 -1.11 -15.89 -13.15
N ASN A 93 -1.87 -14.87 -12.69
CA ASN A 93 -1.32 -13.58 -12.29
C ASN A 93 -0.98 -13.55 -10.78
N THR A 94 -0.02 -12.70 -10.43
CA THR A 94 0.24 -12.28 -9.05
C THR A 94 -0.49 -10.96 -8.79
N TYR A 95 -1.31 -10.91 -7.75
CA TYR A 95 -2.06 -9.71 -7.40
C TYR A 95 -1.50 -9.05 -6.14
N ILE A 96 -1.26 -7.74 -6.21
CA ILE A 96 -0.75 -6.93 -5.10
C ILE A 96 -1.88 -6.03 -4.60
N PHE A 97 -2.20 -6.16 -3.33
CA PHE A 97 -3.11 -5.29 -2.60
C PHE A 97 -2.32 -4.55 -1.53
N GLN A 98 -2.34 -3.23 -1.58
CA GLN A 98 -1.69 -2.39 -0.57
C GLN A 98 -2.72 -1.46 0.05
N THR A 99 -2.70 -1.35 1.38
CA THR A 99 -3.63 -0.49 2.12
C THR A 99 -2.94 0.16 3.31
N LYS A 100 -3.34 1.38 3.62
CA LYS A 100 -2.99 2.03 4.89
C LYS A 100 -3.98 1.69 6.02
N ASN A 101 -5.00 0.85 5.74
CA ASN A 101 -5.94 0.37 6.75
C ASN A 101 -6.09 -1.17 6.72
N PRO A 102 -5.02 -1.92 7.04
CA PRO A 102 -5.08 -3.38 7.05
C PRO A 102 -6.05 -3.93 8.11
N ARG A 103 -6.42 -3.14 9.14
CA ARG A 103 -7.43 -3.53 10.13
C ARG A 103 -8.82 -3.71 9.49
N ASN A 104 -9.16 -2.91 8.49
CA ASN A 104 -10.41 -3.08 7.74
C ASN A 104 -10.42 -4.37 6.91
N LEU A 105 -9.27 -4.73 6.32
CA LEU A 105 -9.12 -6.03 5.66
C LEU A 105 -9.39 -7.18 6.65
N LEU A 106 -8.83 -7.13 7.86
CA LEU A 106 -9.05 -8.15 8.89
C LEU A 106 -10.53 -8.29 9.28
N LYS A 107 -11.29 -7.19 9.35
CA LYS A 107 -12.71 -7.23 9.70
C LYS A 107 -13.56 -8.03 8.72
N ILE A 108 -13.14 -8.12 7.46
CA ILE A 108 -13.91 -8.74 6.37
C ILE A 108 -13.19 -9.94 5.75
N ILE A 109 -12.14 -10.42 6.39
CA ILE A 109 -11.23 -11.41 5.82
C ILE A 109 -11.94 -12.73 5.48
N ASP A 110 -12.88 -13.15 6.31
CA ASP A 110 -13.66 -14.37 6.13
C ASP A 110 -14.66 -14.24 4.96
N ASP A 111 -15.01 -13.01 4.59
CA ASP A 111 -15.89 -12.71 3.45
C ASP A 111 -15.15 -12.70 2.11
N LEU A 112 -13.81 -12.74 2.13
CA LEU A 112 -12.98 -12.58 0.94
C LEU A 112 -12.39 -13.91 0.46
N LYS A 113 -12.42 -14.08 -0.87
CA LYS A 113 -11.72 -15.16 -1.55
C LYS A 113 -10.61 -14.57 -2.41
N PHE A 114 -9.40 -14.60 -1.89
CA PHE A 114 -8.23 -14.06 -2.59
C PHE A 114 -7.88 -14.86 -3.86
N PRO A 115 -7.26 -14.23 -4.87
CA PRO A 115 -6.59 -14.92 -5.96
C PRO A 115 -5.49 -15.86 -5.45
N ASN A 116 -5.12 -16.87 -6.27
CA ASN A 116 -4.16 -17.91 -5.87
C ASN A 116 -2.80 -17.34 -5.41
N THR A 117 -2.28 -16.37 -6.15
CA THR A 117 -1.03 -15.69 -5.80
C THR A 117 -1.33 -14.25 -5.42
N THR A 118 -1.34 -14.00 -4.12
CA THR A 118 -1.70 -12.70 -3.54
C THR A 118 -0.60 -12.18 -2.63
N HIS A 119 -0.24 -10.92 -2.83
CA HIS A 119 0.60 -10.16 -1.90
C HIS A 119 -0.24 -9.09 -1.22
N ILE A 120 -0.18 -9.01 0.09
CA ILE A 120 -0.88 -7.99 0.89
C ILE A 120 0.15 -7.15 1.62
N GLY A 121 0.03 -5.83 1.50
CA GLY A 121 0.96 -4.92 2.15
C GLY A 121 0.32 -3.70 2.77
N THR A 122 1.11 -3.04 3.60
CA THR A 122 0.78 -1.74 4.14
C THR A 122 1.93 -0.76 3.94
N THR A 123 1.65 0.52 4.11
CA THR A 123 2.69 1.55 4.17
C THR A 123 2.97 1.88 5.64
N ILE A 124 4.24 1.93 6.02
CA ILE A 124 4.71 2.41 7.33
C ILE A 124 5.87 3.36 7.04
N GLU A 125 5.63 4.65 7.07
CA GLU A 125 6.56 5.69 6.59
C GLU A 125 7.63 6.03 7.63
N THR A 126 7.31 5.85 8.91
CA THR A 126 8.11 6.17 10.09
C THR A 126 7.49 5.50 11.33
N ASN A 127 8.21 5.46 12.45
CA ASN A 127 7.63 5.14 13.77
C ASN A 127 7.10 6.37 14.52
N ARG A 128 7.39 7.57 14.04
CA ARG A 128 6.95 8.83 14.66
C ARG A 128 5.54 9.16 14.23
N GLU A 129 4.56 8.73 15.00
CA GLU A 129 3.11 8.89 14.70
C GLU A 129 2.71 10.34 14.44
N TYR A 130 3.32 11.30 15.13
CA TYR A 130 3.02 12.72 14.96
C TYR A 130 3.37 13.22 13.55
N LEU A 131 4.44 12.71 12.94
CA LEU A 131 4.81 13.08 11.56
C LEU A 131 3.74 12.60 10.56
N ILE A 132 3.21 11.39 10.75
CA ILE A 132 2.18 10.86 9.89
C ILE A 132 0.85 11.59 10.08
N ALA A 133 0.48 11.92 11.30
CA ALA A 133 -0.76 12.65 11.59
C ALA A 133 -0.84 14.04 10.93
N GLU A 134 0.30 14.67 10.68
CA GLU A 134 0.36 15.95 9.92
C GLU A 134 0.12 15.76 8.42
N HIS A 135 0.32 14.56 7.89
CA HIS A 135 0.37 14.30 6.46
C HIS A 135 -0.70 13.33 5.95
N SER A 136 -1.42 12.62 6.81
CA SER A 136 -2.36 11.56 6.42
C SER A 136 -3.43 11.34 7.48
N GLU A 137 -4.67 11.11 7.04
CA GLU A 137 -5.79 10.68 7.87
C GLU A 137 -5.89 9.13 7.99
N ALA A 138 -4.87 8.42 7.54
CA ALA A 138 -4.80 6.97 7.68
C ALA A 138 -4.62 6.56 9.15
N PRO A 139 -5.04 5.34 9.53
CA PRO A 139 -4.81 4.84 10.89
C PRO A 139 -3.34 4.92 11.33
N PRO A 140 -3.06 4.97 12.63
CA PRO A 140 -1.72 4.96 13.19
C PRO A 140 -0.83 3.85 12.62
N VAL A 141 0.48 4.08 12.48
CA VAL A 141 1.39 3.07 11.91
C VAL A 141 1.54 1.86 12.82
N SER A 142 1.41 2.05 14.15
CA SER A 142 1.35 0.98 15.13
C SER A 142 0.15 0.04 14.90
N ASP A 143 -1.03 0.59 14.63
CA ASP A 143 -2.23 -0.20 14.29
C ASP A 143 -2.07 -0.95 12.96
N ARG A 144 -1.37 -0.34 11.99
CA ARG A 144 -1.07 -0.99 10.71
C ARG A 144 -0.12 -2.17 10.89
N ALA A 145 0.93 -2.00 11.70
CA ALA A 145 1.89 -3.06 12.01
C ALA A 145 1.22 -4.24 12.71
N GLU A 146 0.41 -3.98 13.74
CA GLU A 146 -0.36 -5.00 14.46
C GLU A 146 -1.28 -5.77 13.50
N ALA A 147 -2.06 -5.07 12.68
CA ALA A 147 -2.96 -5.72 11.73
C ALA A 147 -2.19 -6.58 10.69
N MET A 148 -1.03 -6.13 10.22
CA MET A 148 -0.19 -6.92 9.31
C MET A 148 0.36 -8.18 9.98
N SER A 149 0.75 -8.12 11.25
CA SER A 149 1.17 -9.27 12.03
C SER A 149 0.07 -10.35 12.08
N LEU A 150 -1.18 -9.95 12.29
CA LEU A 150 -2.33 -10.84 12.31
C LEU A 150 -2.64 -11.41 10.90
N ILE A 151 -2.59 -10.60 9.86
CA ILE A 151 -2.75 -11.05 8.47
C ILE A 151 -1.70 -12.13 8.15
N ARG A 152 -0.44 -11.86 8.48
CA ARG A 152 0.67 -12.80 8.29
C ARG A 152 0.43 -14.16 8.97
N LYS A 153 -0.19 -14.15 10.15
CA LYS A 153 -0.45 -15.34 10.95
C LYS A 153 -1.64 -16.15 10.43
N TRP A 154 -2.68 -15.47 9.92
CA TRP A 154 -3.98 -16.12 9.65
C TRP A 154 -4.21 -16.47 8.18
N ILE A 155 -3.50 -15.81 7.25
CA ILE A 155 -3.73 -16.03 5.82
C ILE A 155 -2.44 -16.49 5.14
N PRO A 156 -2.52 -17.52 4.27
CA PRO A 156 -1.35 -18.00 3.52
C PRO A 156 -1.07 -17.12 2.30
N VAL A 157 -0.70 -15.85 2.53
CA VAL A 157 -0.35 -14.88 1.49
C VAL A 157 1.04 -14.30 1.75
N GLU A 158 1.67 -13.79 0.70
CA GLU A 158 2.88 -12.99 0.87
C GLU A 158 2.52 -11.62 1.47
N THR A 159 3.18 -11.25 2.58
CA THR A 159 2.97 -9.94 3.23
C THR A 159 4.17 -9.03 3.03
N PHE A 160 3.92 -7.73 2.90
CA PHE A 160 5.00 -6.75 2.76
C PHE A 160 4.69 -5.42 3.45
N VAL A 161 5.76 -4.70 3.74
CA VAL A 161 5.69 -3.30 4.18
C VAL A 161 6.34 -2.43 3.12
N THR A 162 5.73 -1.29 2.82
CA THR A 162 6.34 -0.24 2.00
C THR A 162 6.68 0.95 2.90
N ILE A 163 7.95 1.27 2.99
CA ILE A 163 8.49 2.46 3.65
C ILE A 163 8.72 3.50 2.53
N GLU A 164 7.61 4.10 2.04
CA GLU A 164 7.67 5.14 1.00
C GLU A 164 6.43 6.03 1.05
N PRO A 165 6.61 7.35 1.19
CA PRO A 165 7.92 8.00 1.39
C PRO A 165 8.52 7.63 2.76
N ILE A 166 9.83 7.34 2.80
CA ILE A 166 10.51 7.22 4.08
C ILE A 166 10.57 8.61 4.72
N MET A 167 10.18 8.68 5.99
CA MET A 167 10.29 9.90 6.80
C MET A 167 11.28 9.66 7.93
N ASP A 168 11.71 10.74 8.57
CA ASP A 168 12.63 10.68 9.71
C ASP A 168 12.08 9.77 10.83
N PHE A 169 12.96 9.02 11.49
CA PHE A 169 12.60 7.93 12.40
C PHE A 169 13.61 7.77 13.55
N ASP A 170 13.22 7.00 14.56
CA ASP A 170 14.07 6.49 15.61
C ASP A 170 14.42 5.02 15.30
N LEU A 171 15.68 4.71 15.05
CA LEU A 171 16.12 3.45 14.44
C LEU A 171 15.59 2.21 15.16
N ASP A 172 15.87 2.09 16.46
CA ASP A 172 15.53 0.89 17.23
C ASP A 172 14.01 0.65 17.30
N ASP A 173 13.24 1.74 17.50
CA ASP A 173 11.79 1.69 17.57
C ASP A 173 11.19 1.38 16.19
N PHE A 174 11.77 1.93 15.12
CA PHE A 174 11.29 1.68 13.78
C PHE A 174 11.56 0.23 13.33
N VAL A 175 12.75 -0.28 13.61
CA VAL A 175 13.11 -1.69 13.36
C VAL A 175 12.18 -2.61 14.15
N SER A 176 11.90 -2.29 15.43
CA SER A 176 10.99 -3.05 16.28
C SER A 176 9.57 -3.07 15.71
N LEU A 177 9.07 -1.93 15.22
CA LEU A 177 7.76 -1.80 14.59
C LEU A 177 7.65 -2.67 13.31
N ILE A 178 8.65 -2.62 12.42
CA ILE A 178 8.67 -3.45 11.22
C ILE A 178 8.79 -4.93 11.56
N ARG A 179 9.60 -5.29 12.56
CA ARG A 179 9.73 -6.67 13.06
C ARG A 179 8.41 -7.18 13.62
N HIS A 180 7.64 -6.34 14.31
CA HIS A 180 6.30 -6.67 14.81
C HIS A 180 5.32 -6.94 13.67
N ALA A 181 5.32 -6.13 12.61
CA ALA A 181 4.52 -6.36 11.41
C ALA A 181 4.87 -7.68 10.69
N ASN A 182 6.07 -8.22 10.90
CA ASN A 182 6.58 -9.49 10.41
C ASN A 182 6.39 -9.71 8.90
N PRO A 183 6.83 -8.78 8.03
CA PRO A 183 6.66 -8.92 6.59
C PRO A 183 7.63 -9.94 5.98
N HIS A 184 7.26 -10.54 4.83
CA HIS A 184 8.18 -11.35 4.02
C HIS A 184 9.23 -10.47 3.34
N TYR A 185 8.84 -9.26 2.96
CA TYR A 185 9.75 -8.28 2.36
C TYR A 185 9.33 -6.84 2.65
N VAL A 186 10.32 -5.95 2.56
CA VAL A 186 10.14 -4.50 2.76
C VAL A 186 10.61 -3.76 1.52
N ASN A 187 9.80 -2.83 1.01
CA ASN A 187 10.21 -1.89 -0.03
C ASN A 187 10.56 -0.55 0.60
N ILE A 188 11.71 0.02 0.27
CA ILE A 188 12.13 1.32 0.79
C ILE A 188 12.29 2.32 -0.36
N GLY A 189 11.64 3.49 -0.23
CA GLY A 189 11.70 4.57 -1.20
C GLY A 189 11.61 5.95 -0.55
N ALA A 190 12.27 6.92 -1.18
CA ALA A 190 12.26 8.31 -0.76
C ALA A 190 11.00 9.05 -1.24
N ASP A 191 10.80 10.30 -0.80
CA ASP A 191 9.75 11.17 -1.31
C ASP A 191 9.95 11.43 -2.82
N SER A 192 9.14 10.78 -3.64
CA SER A 192 9.20 10.91 -5.11
C SER A 192 8.47 12.14 -5.65
N GLY A 193 7.67 12.80 -4.79
CA GLY A 193 6.82 13.93 -5.17
C GLY A 193 7.42 15.29 -4.83
N ASN A 194 8.61 15.34 -4.20
CA ASN A 194 9.20 16.56 -3.67
C ASN A 194 8.21 17.33 -2.76
N ASN A 195 7.61 16.61 -1.82
CA ASN A 195 6.57 17.13 -0.92
C ASN A 195 7.16 17.82 0.32
N ASN A 196 8.49 18.00 0.38
CA ASN A 196 9.23 18.59 1.52
C ASN A 196 8.97 17.86 2.84
N LEU A 197 8.90 16.55 2.79
CA LEU A 197 8.75 15.72 3.99
C LEU A 197 10.06 15.69 4.79
N PRO A 198 9.99 15.53 6.11
CA PRO A 198 11.19 15.32 6.92
C PRO A 198 11.80 13.94 6.58
N GLU A 199 12.84 13.94 5.75
CA GLU A 199 13.52 12.72 5.35
C GLU A 199 14.73 12.43 6.23
N PRO A 200 15.08 11.14 6.48
CA PRO A 200 16.28 10.76 7.22
C PRO A 200 17.53 11.04 6.41
N THR A 201 18.69 11.04 7.08
CA THR A 201 19.98 11.09 6.40
C THR A 201 20.29 9.77 5.68
N GLY A 202 21.18 9.80 4.69
CA GLY A 202 21.62 8.58 4.00
C GLY A 202 22.26 7.56 4.93
N SER A 203 22.95 8.03 6.00
CA SER A 203 23.52 7.14 7.03
C SER A 203 22.41 6.41 7.78
N ASP A 204 21.39 7.11 8.24
CA ASP A 204 20.26 6.50 8.97
C ASP A 204 19.54 5.45 8.11
N VAL A 205 19.40 5.74 6.80
CA VAL A 205 18.79 4.79 5.85
C VAL A 205 19.66 3.53 5.70
N ILE A 206 20.99 3.68 5.66
CA ILE A 206 21.92 2.52 5.59
C ILE A 206 21.78 1.67 6.85
N ASP A 207 21.79 2.29 8.03
CA ASP A 207 21.64 1.57 9.30
C ASP A 207 20.30 0.83 9.36
N LEU A 208 19.20 1.47 8.95
CA LEU A 208 17.89 0.83 8.84
C LEU A 208 17.91 -0.40 7.89
N ILE A 209 18.54 -0.26 6.71
CA ILE A 209 18.64 -1.36 5.74
C ILE A 209 19.36 -2.56 6.36
N LEU A 210 20.50 -2.33 7.02
CA LEU A 210 21.32 -3.37 7.63
C LEU A 210 20.52 -4.12 8.73
N GLU A 211 19.83 -3.38 9.59
CA GLU A 211 18.98 -3.97 10.64
C GLU A 211 17.80 -4.78 10.06
N LEU A 212 17.10 -4.24 9.06
CA LEU A 212 15.98 -4.94 8.42
C LEU A 212 16.42 -6.22 7.71
N GLN A 213 17.59 -6.22 7.04
CA GLN A 213 18.13 -7.39 6.34
C GLN A 213 18.42 -8.56 7.28
N SER A 214 18.51 -8.33 8.59
CA SER A 214 18.71 -9.39 9.57
C SER A 214 17.50 -10.34 9.72
N PHE A 215 16.30 -9.93 9.28
CA PHE A 215 15.08 -10.71 9.47
C PHE A 215 14.07 -10.67 8.31
N THR A 216 14.24 -9.81 7.31
CA THR A 216 13.34 -9.70 6.16
C THR A 216 14.10 -9.38 4.88
N HIS A 217 13.50 -9.63 3.72
CA HIS A 217 14.09 -9.24 2.44
C HIS A 217 13.84 -7.75 2.17
N VAL A 218 14.90 -6.98 1.87
CA VAL A 218 14.83 -5.53 1.61
C VAL A 218 14.98 -5.25 0.12
N ILE A 219 14.03 -4.50 -0.44
CA ILE A 219 13.99 -4.05 -1.82
C ILE A 219 14.11 -2.52 -1.85
N LEU A 220 15.14 -2.01 -2.49
CA LEU A 220 15.34 -0.56 -2.61
C LEU A 220 14.72 -0.06 -3.90
N LYS A 221 13.83 0.93 -3.80
CA LYS A 221 13.29 1.62 -4.97
C LYS A 221 14.33 2.57 -5.57
N PRO A 222 14.31 2.81 -6.90
CA PRO A 222 15.33 3.65 -7.54
C PRO A 222 15.45 5.06 -6.96
N ASN A 223 14.33 5.64 -6.47
CA ASN A 223 14.30 7.00 -5.91
C ASN A 223 15.03 7.16 -4.57
N ILE A 224 15.33 6.06 -3.86
CA ILE A 224 16.07 6.11 -2.58
C ILE A 224 17.52 6.59 -2.78
N ARG A 225 18.09 6.38 -3.98
CA ARG A 225 19.49 6.70 -4.29
C ARG A 225 19.87 8.16 -4.02
N ARG A 226 18.91 9.08 -4.12
CA ARG A 226 19.15 10.52 -3.87
C ARG A 226 19.48 10.83 -2.41
N LEU A 227 19.11 9.97 -1.46
CA LEU A 227 19.44 10.15 -0.04
C LEU A 227 20.90 9.75 0.30
N PHE A 228 21.59 9.09 -0.63
CA PHE A 228 22.99 8.67 -0.47
C PHE A 228 23.99 9.61 -1.14
N GLN A 229 23.55 10.75 -1.65
CA GLN A 229 24.38 11.74 -2.37
C GLN A 229 24.89 12.85 -1.46
#